data_adb63f88ed30e4b8deff4f6feb4eb936
#
_entry.id   adb63f88ed30e4b8deff4f6feb4eb936
#
_cell.length_a   1.000
_cell.length_b   1.000
_cell.length_c   1.000
_cell.angle_alpha   90.00
_cell.angle_beta   90.00
_cell.angle_gamma   90.00
#
_symmetry.space_group_name_H-M   'P 1'
#
loop_
_entity.id
_entity.type
_entity.pdbx_description
1 polymer ?
#
loop_
_entity_poly.entity_id
_entity_poly.type
_entity_poly.pdbx_seq_one_letter_code
_entity_poly.pdbx_strand_id
1 'polypeptide(L)'
;MKLTRRNAVSGALALALLTSTTAMAQLATPRTLDELKAEIQARADRKAYPVSQLDAAEVREVLANLKSQDRDHWASVWGAIGDRHLAKAKALEATDKAQAAHTYDTAMQWYMFARFPLEDSAGTAQAYQKALDAFAGYSRNVDPPIEAVKFNYNGTEIVGYLRKPKGVAKPPVVITIGGLDGRKEDGSIRNAAYLAKGVAFFAFDMPGTGQTRIKIEPGADKVYSVVLDALAKRDDVDGKRVVVTGGSWGGHWSAHLAYSEKDRLLGAVVPGGPVHNYFQPEWQKKALGTREYLFGLFEARAAVYGVKTLDDFLAYGPKMSLKDRGFLEKPSAPMLLVNGRNDTQVPIDDLQLLLNNGDPKEAWVNPQGGHMGRTAQLTDQKIFETVVLPWVVRRLGASM
;
A
#
# COMPACT_ATOMS: atom_id res chain seq x y z
N MET A 1 47.01 39.51 -71.33
CA MET A 1 48.01 39.77 -70.25
C MET A 1 47.26 39.79 -68.91
N LYS A 2 47.76 39.10 -67.96
CA LYS A 2 47.37 38.96 -66.50
C LYS A 2 46.28 37.90 -66.19
N LEU A 3 46.81 36.81 -65.65
CA LEU A 3 46.13 35.79 -64.86
C LEU A 3 45.54 36.38 -63.58
N THR A 4 44.40 35.88 -63.16
CA THR A 4 43.91 36.04 -61.80
C THR A 4 43.57 34.65 -61.22
N ARG A 5 44.17 34.37 -60.10
CA ARG A 5 44.14 33.12 -59.32
C ARG A 5 42.73 32.88 -58.74
N ARG A 6 42.24 31.67 -58.86
CA ARG A 6 41.11 31.14 -58.08
C ARG A 6 41.59 30.74 -56.71
N ASN A 7 40.99 31.35 -55.68
CA ASN A 7 41.11 30.88 -54.30
C ASN A 7 40.00 29.84 -54.05
N ALA A 8 40.40 28.63 -53.75
CA ALA A 8 39.53 27.58 -53.21
C ALA A 8 39.38 27.79 -51.71
N VAL A 9 38.16 28.01 -51.23
CA VAL A 9 37.84 28.04 -49.79
C VAL A 9 37.34 26.63 -49.44
N SER A 10 38.16 25.90 -48.70
CA SER A 10 37.78 24.60 -48.09
C SER A 10 36.96 24.89 -46.85
N GLY A 11 35.65 24.69 -46.93
CA GLY A 11 34.78 24.68 -45.76
C GLY A 11 34.86 23.34 -45.05
N ALA A 12 35.47 23.30 -43.87
CA ALA A 12 35.42 22.14 -43.00
C ALA A 12 34.08 22.16 -42.24
N LEU A 13 33.19 21.23 -42.59
CA LEU A 13 31.99 20.93 -41.80
C LEU A 13 32.41 20.20 -40.52
N ALA A 14 32.44 20.90 -39.39
CA ALA A 14 32.56 20.29 -38.09
C ALA A 14 31.19 19.67 -37.73
N LEU A 15 31.08 18.35 -37.80
CA LEU A 15 29.95 17.57 -37.31
C LEU A 15 30.04 17.54 -35.77
N ALA A 16 29.29 18.41 -35.09
CA ALA A 16 29.12 18.35 -33.64
C ALA A 16 28.26 17.14 -33.32
N LEU A 17 28.87 16.04 -32.90
CA LEU A 17 28.24 14.92 -32.24
C LEU A 17 27.70 15.41 -30.89
N LEU A 18 26.43 15.78 -30.84
CA LEU A 18 25.71 15.92 -29.59
C LEU A 18 25.56 14.51 -28.99
N THR A 19 26.52 14.12 -28.15
CA THR A 19 26.32 13.00 -27.22
C THR A 19 25.31 13.44 -26.19
N SER A 20 24.05 13.09 -26.42
CA SER A 20 23.02 13.13 -25.37
C SER A 20 23.42 12.11 -24.32
N THR A 21 24.12 12.55 -23.29
CA THR A 21 24.23 11.80 -22.03
C THR A 21 22.82 11.74 -21.45
N THR A 22 22.09 10.69 -21.73
CA THR A 22 20.93 10.30 -20.94
C THR A 22 21.42 10.16 -19.50
N ALA A 23 21.09 11.14 -18.67
CA ALA A 23 21.35 11.03 -17.24
C ALA A 23 20.64 9.77 -16.74
N MET A 24 21.41 8.73 -16.49
CA MET A 24 20.89 7.52 -15.84
C MET A 24 20.25 7.97 -14.55
N ALA A 25 18.98 7.61 -14.34
CA ALA A 25 18.30 7.90 -13.09
C ALA A 25 19.12 7.29 -11.96
N GLN A 26 19.69 8.12 -11.12
CA GLN A 26 20.48 7.67 -10.01
C GLN A 26 19.52 7.26 -8.90
N LEU A 27 19.40 5.95 -8.67
CA LEU A 27 18.70 5.43 -7.50
C LEU A 27 19.31 6.07 -6.24
N ALA A 28 18.48 6.28 -5.21
CA ALA A 28 19.01 6.75 -3.94
C ALA A 28 20.13 5.83 -3.45
N THR A 29 21.24 6.40 -3.03
CA THR A 29 22.32 5.61 -2.41
C THR A 29 21.76 4.81 -1.25
N PRO A 30 21.88 3.48 -1.24
CA PRO A 30 21.42 2.65 -0.15
C PRO A 30 22.01 3.12 1.19
N ARG A 31 21.22 3.02 2.25
CA ARG A 31 21.74 3.29 3.59
C ARG A 31 22.81 2.28 3.96
N THR A 32 23.89 2.73 4.57
CA THR A 32 24.81 1.82 5.28
C THR A 32 24.05 1.13 6.41
N LEU A 33 24.60 0.05 6.97
CA LEU A 33 23.98 -0.66 8.08
C LEU A 33 23.75 0.28 9.28
N ASP A 34 24.71 1.13 9.60
CA ASP A 34 24.61 2.07 10.73
C ASP A 34 23.58 3.17 10.48
N GLU A 35 23.52 3.74 9.27
CA GLU A 35 22.47 4.67 8.88
C GLU A 35 21.07 4.03 8.94
N LEU A 36 20.96 2.77 8.51
CA LEU A 36 19.70 2.03 8.56
C LEU A 36 19.25 1.79 10.00
N LYS A 37 20.16 1.36 10.88
CA LYS A 37 19.90 1.18 12.31
C LYS A 37 19.43 2.48 12.97
N ALA A 38 20.15 3.58 12.73
CA ALA A 38 19.81 4.89 13.27
C ALA A 38 18.41 5.36 12.82
N GLU A 39 18.08 5.19 11.52
CA GLU A 39 16.78 5.57 10.98
C GLU A 39 15.65 4.69 11.53
N ILE A 40 15.87 3.38 11.68
CA ILE A 40 14.86 2.48 12.27
C ILE A 40 14.58 2.88 13.71
N GLN A 41 15.62 3.10 14.53
CA GLN A 41 15.43 3.52 15.93
C GLN A 41 14.70 4.86 16.02
N ALA A 42 15.10 5.84 15.22
CA ALA A 42 14.45 7.14 15.17
C ALA A 42 12.97 7.04 14.77
N ARG A 43 12.61 6.12 13.86
CA ARG A 43 11.21 5.86 13.49
C ARG A 43 10.45 5.17 14.61
N ALA A 44 11.04 4.21 15.30
CA ALA A 44 10.42 3.55 16.44
C ALA A 44 10.14 4.54 17.58
N ASP A 45 11.10 5.38 17.92
CA ASP A 45 10.98 6.39 18.98
C ASP A 45 9.84 7.39 18.72
N ARG A 46 9.62 7.78 17.46
CA ARG A 46 8.53 8.69 17.05
C ARG A 46 7.27 7.99 16.53
N LYS A 47 7.19 6.66 16.65
CA LYS A 47 6.08 5.82 16.16
C LYS A 47 5.74 6.06 14.68
N ALA A 48 6.78 6.13 13.85
CA ALA A 48 6.65 6.36 12.41
C ALA A 48 6.74 5.05 11.62
N TYR A 49 6.05 5.04 10.47
CA TYR A 49 6.07 3.93 9.51
C TYR A 49 7.51 3.58 9.06
N PRO A 50 7.88 2.29 8.88
CA PRO A 50 7.05 1.08 8.99
C PRO A 50 7.06 0.42 10.38
N VAL A 51 7.72 1.00 11.37
CA VAL A 51 7.91 0.42 12.72
C VAL A 51 7.00 1.04 13.78
N SER A 52 5.96 1.74 13.38
CA SER A 52 5.07 2.50 14.27
C SER A 52 4.37 1.66 15.35
N GLN A 53 4.23 0.36 15.12
CA GLN A 53 3.57 -0.59 16.04
C GLN A 53 4.57 -1.38 16.90
N LEU A 54 5.86 -1.26 16.64
CA LEU A 54 6.90 -1.98 17.38
C LEU A 54 7.31 -1.20 18.63
N ASP A 55 7.61 -1.93 19.72
CA ASP A 55 8.17 -1.34 20.95
C ASP A 55 9.59 -0.84 20.71
N ALA A 56 9.85 0.43 21.03
CA ALA A 56 11.14 1.07 20.74
C ALA A 56 12.31 0.48 21.53
N ALA A 57 12.06 -0.08 22.73
CA ALA A 57 13.09 -0.74 23.52
C ALA A 57 13.44 -2.11 22.93
N GLU A 58 12.45 -2.89 22.50
CA GLU A 58 12.67 -4.15 21.79
C GLU A 58 13.35 -3.91 20.41
N VAL A 59 12.99 -2.83 19.69
CA VAL A 59 13.70 -2.42 18.46
C VAL A 59 15.19 -2.20 18.74
N ARG A 60 15.53 -1.52 19.82
CA ARG A 60 16.94 -1.29 20.22
C ARG A 60 17.67 -2.61 20.50
N GLU A 61 17.01 -3.57 21.14
CA GLU A 61 17.54 -4.92 21.37
C GLU A 61 17.87 -5.62 20.05
N VAL A 62 16.94 -5.59 19.08
CA VAL A 62 17.17 -6.19 17.75
C VAL A 62 18.32 -5.52 17.02
N LEU A 63 18.37 -4.18 17.01
CA LEU A 63 19.41 -3.43 16.30
C LEU A 63 20.80 -3.70 16.82
N ALA A 64 20.96 -4.03 18.12
CA ALA A 64 22.24 -4.48 18.69
C ALA A 64 22.73 -5.81 18.07
N ASN A 65 21.80 -6.67 17.65
CA ASN A 65 22.07 -7.98 17.07
C ASN A 65 22.08 -8.00 15.54
N LEU A 66 21.58 -6.95 14.88
CA LEU A 66 21.58 -6.84 13.44
C LEU A 66 23.02 -6.59 12.93
N LYS A 67 23.62 -7.55 12.21
CA LYS A 67 25.02 -7.51 11.74
C LYS A 67 25.16 -7.25 10.23
N SER A 68 24.10 -7.45 9.46
CA SER A 68 24.09 -7.21 8.02
C SER A 68 22.69 -6.87 7.52
N GLN A 69 22.61 -6.41 6.25
CA GLN A 69 21.34 -6.20 5.55
C GLN A 69 20.91 -7.43 4.74
N ASP A 70 21.62 -8.58 4.91
CA ASP A 70 21.20 -9.84 4.31
C ASP A 70 19.77 -10.18 4.72
N ARG A 71 18.95 -10.61 3.75
CA ARG A 71 17.50 -10.74 3.93
C ARG A 71 17.12 -11.86 4.90
N ASP A 72 17.84 -12.96 4.90
CA ASP A 72 17.60 -14.07 5.82
C ASP A 72 18.09 -13.74 7.23
N HIS A 73 19.24 -13.07 7.35
CA HIS A 73 19.71 -12.54 8.65
C HIS A 73 18.70 -11.51 9.20
N TRP A 74 18.24 -10.57 8.37
CA TRP A 74 17.19 -9.61 8.72
C TRP A 74 15.96 -10.31 9.28
N ALA A 75 15.40 -11.27 8.52
CA ALA A 75 14.20 -12.01 8.91
C ALA A 75 14.39 -12.77 10.23
N SER A 76 15.57 -13.34 10.44
CA SER A 76 15.92 -14.08 11.65
C SER A 76 15.92 -13.20 12.89
N VAL A 77 16.62 -12.05 12.88
CA VAL A 77 16.75 -11.21 14.08
C VAL A 77 15.45 -10.50 14.46
N TRP A 78 14.69 -10.03 13.49
CA TRP A 78 13.38 -9.41 13.73
C TRP A 78 12.32 -10.47 14.11
N GLY A 79 12.35 -11.63 13.45
CA GLY A 79 11.44 -12.73 13.71
C GLY A 79 11.59 -13.34 15.11
N ALA A 80 12.79 -13.30 15.71
CA ALA A 80 13.04 -13.82 17.04
C ALA A 80 12.21 -13.11 18.13
N ILE A 81 11.97 -11.80 18.00
CA ILE A 81 11.06 -11.08 18.90
C ILE A 81 9.61 -11.53 18.68
N GLY A 82 9.21 -11.69 17.41
CA GLY A 82 7.90 -12.27 17.07
C GLY A 82 7.68 -13.64 17.72
N ASP A 83 8.70 -14.50 17.72
CA ASP A 83 8.64 -15.84 18.35
C ASP A 83 8.41 -15.76 19.86
N ARG A 84 9.03 -14.79 20.57
CA ARG A 84 8.79 -14.56 22.00
C ARG A 84 7.33 -14.17 22.27
N HIS A 85 6.81 -13.20 21.50
CA HIS A 85 5.42 -12.76 21.64
C HIS A 85 4.43 -13.86 21.24
N LEU A 86 4.72 -14.65 20.19
CA LEU A 86 3.88 -15.78 19.78
C LEU A 86 3.76 -16.85 20.87
N ALA A 87 4.88 -17.19 21.52
CA ALA A 87 4.88 -18.13 22.65
C ALA A 87 4.04 -17.61 23.81
N LYS A 88 4.19 -16.32 24.16
CA LYS A 88 3.39 -15.67 25.20
C LYS A 88 1.89 -15.64 24.83
N ALA A 89 1.54 -15.35 23.59
CA ALA A 89 0.16 -15.33 23.14
C ALA A 89 -0.51 -16.69 23.29
N LYS A 90 0.18 -17.76 22.89
CA LYS A 90 -0.31 -19.15 23.03
C LYS A 90 -0.56 -19.53 24.49
N ALA A 91 0.32 -19.11 25.41
CA ALA A 91 0.15 -19.38 26.85
C ALA A 91 -1.08 -18.65 27.44
N LEU A 92 -1.50 -17.54 26.87
CA LEU A 92 -2.64 -16.75 27.33
C LEU A 92 -4.00 -17.24 26.79
N GLU A 93 -4.05 -18.03 25.73
CA GLU A 93 -5.30 -18.41 25.06
C GLU A 93 -6.34 -19.03 25.99
N ALA A 94 -5.90 -19.84 26.98
CA ALA A 94 -6.81 -20.53 27.89
C ALA A 94 -7.29 -19.66 29.05
N THR A 95 -6.56 -18.59 29.40
CA THR A 95 -6.78 -17.78 30.61
C THR A 95 -7.28 -16.38 30.34
N ASP A 96 -6.83 -15.76 29.24
CA ASP A 96 -7.16 -14.37 28.87
C ASP A 96 -7.15 -14.22 27.34
N LYS A 97 -8.29 -14.44 26.72
CA LYS A 97 -8.43 -14.33 25.25
C LYS A 97 -8.17 -12.92 24.73
N ALA A 98 -8.55 -11.88 25.48
CA ALA A 98 -8.35 -10.52 25.03
C ALA A 98 -6.86 -10.16 25.01
N GLN A 99 -6.13 -10.53 26.08
CA GLN A 99 -4.68 -10.35 26.12
C GLN A 99 -3.95 -11.26 25.13
N ALA A 100 -4.45 -12.48 24.89
CA ALA A 100 -3.94 -13.38 23.86
C ALA A 100 -4.06 -12.71 22.48
N ALA A 101 -5.23 -12.17 22.12
CA ALA A 101 -5.43 -11.47 20.86
C ALA A 101 -4.45 -10.30 20.71
N HIS A 102 -4.34 -9.42 21.70
CA HIS A 102 -3.38 -8.32 21.67
C HIS A 102 -1.93 -8.79 21.48
N THR A 103 -1.55 -9.88 22.16
CA THR A 103 -0.18 -10.43 22.08
C THR A 103 0.09 -11.11 20.73
N TYR A 104 -0.93 -11.74 20.13
CA TYR A 104 -0.86 -12.26 18.75
C TYR A 104 -0.69 -11.14 17.73
N ASP A 105 -1.41 -10.01 17.88
CA ASP A 105 -1.19 -8.83 17.02
C ASP A 105 0.26 -8.33 17.14
N THR A 106 0.76 -8.20 18.38
CA THR A 106 2.16 -7.82 18.61
C THR A 106 3.12 -8.76 17.87
N ALA A 107 2.96 -10.09 18.01
CA ALA A 107 3.80 -11.07 17.32
C ALA A 107 3.72 -10.88 15.78
N MET A 108 2.51 -10.70 15.26
CA MET A 108 2.28 -10.47 13.83
C MET A 108 3.02 -9.22 13.33
N GLN A 109 2.98 -8.10 14.06
CA GLN A 109 3.67 -6.86 13.66
C GLN A 109 5.19 -7.06 13.55
N TRP A 110 5.80 -7.82 14.46
CA TRP A 110 7.22 -8.16 14.37
C TRP A 110 7.54 -9.02 13.15
N TYR A 111 6.73 -10.01 12.82
CA TYR A 111 6.90 -10.83 11.61
C TYR A 111 6.62 -10.04 10.34
N MET A 112 5.66 -9.10 10.35
CA MET A 112 5.40 -8.20 9.23
C MET A 112 6.61 -7.31 8.95
N PHE A 113 7.34 -6.86 9.98
CA PHE A 113 8.58 -6.13 9.76
C PHE A 113 9.75 -7.05 9.39
N ALA A 114 9.80 -8.27 9.91
CA ALA A 114 10.79 -9.28 9.52
C ALA A 114 10.74 -9.62 8.01
N ARG A 115 9.56 -9.60 7.38
CA ARG A 115 9.41 -9.82 5.93
C ARG A 115 9.59 -8.54 5.09
N PHE A 116 9.57 -7.34 5.71
CA PHE A 116 9.56 -6.04 5.02
C PHE A 116 10.80 -5.82 4.14
N PRO A 117 10.67 -5.23 2.93
CA PRO A 117 9.41 -4.83 2.28
C PRO A 117 8.75 -5.96 1.49
N LEU A 118 9.45 -7.05 1.20
CA LEU A 118 9.06 -8.16 0.33
C LEU A 118 9.36 -9.53 0.96
N GLU A 119 8.70 -10.54 0.44
CA GLU A 119 9.00 -11.97 0.65
C GLU A 119 9.98 -12.48 -0.42
N ASP A 120 11.18 -11.90 -0.49
CA ASP A 120 12.19 -12.10 -1.55
C ASP A 120 13.30 -13.08 -1.20
N SER A 121 13.27 -13.67 0.01
CA SER A 121 14.17 -14.72 0.46
C SER A 121 13.41 -15.81 1.23
N ALA A 122 14.09 -16.93 1.51
CA ALA A 122 13.49 -18.01 2.30
C ALA A 122 13.09 -17.53 3.71
N GLY A 123 13.93 -16.74 4.37
CA GLY A 123 13.67 -16.18 5.69
C GLY A 123 12.50 -15.20 5.70
N THR A 124 12.44 -14.27 4.74
CA THR A 124 11.34 -13.31 4.64
C THR A 124 10.01 -13.97 4.28
N ALA A 125 10.03 -15.00 3.43
CA ALA A 125 8.85 -15.81 3.13
C ALA A 125 8.37 -16.58 4.37
N GLN A 126 9.28 -17.15 5.17
CA GLN A 126 8.95 -17.81 6.43
C GLN A 126 8.40 -16.81 7.45
N ALA A 127 8.97 -15.60 7.53
CA ALA A 127 8.46 -14.54 8.40
C ALA A 127 7.02 -14.17 8.05
N TYR A 128 6.66 -14.08 6.76
CA TYR A 128 5.28 -13.86 6.36
C TYR A 128 4.37 -15.03 6.75
N GLN A 129 4.82 -16.27 6.59
CA GLN A 129 4.03 -17.44 7.05
C GLN A 129 3.78 -17.38 8.57
N LYS A 130 4.79 -17.05 9.37
CA LYS A 130 4.63 -16.84 10.82
C LYS A 130 3.67 -15.68 11.15
N ALA A 131 3.67 -14.62 10.33
CA ALA A 131 2.69 -13.54 10.48
C ALA A 131 1.25 -14.03 10.25
N LEU A 132 1.03 -14.88 9.23
CA LEU A 132 -0.28 -15.51 8.97
C LEU A 132 -0.70 -16.41 10.14
N ASP A 133 0.22 -17.19 10.71
CA ASP A 133 -0.05 -18.07 11.86
C ASP A 133 -0.42 -17.25 13.12
N ALA A 134 0.29 -16.15 13.37
CA ALA A 134 -0.02 -15.21 14.45
C ALA A 134 -1.38 -14.54 14.22
N PHE A 135 -1.66 -14.10 12.99
CA PHE A 135 -2.97 -13.55 12.64
C PHE A 135 -4.12 -14.57 12.82
N ALA A 136 -3.90 -15.82 12.49
CA ALA A 136 -4.89 -16.87 12.75
C ALA A 136 -5.15 -17.02 14.26
N GLY A 137 -4.13 -16.90 15.11
CA GLY A 137 -4.26 -16.82 16.56
C GLY A 137 -5.07 -15.59 17.00
N TYR A 138 -4.75 -14.41 16.48
CA TYR A 138 -5.52 -13.18 16.71
C TYR A 138 -7.00 -13.37 16.35
N SER A 139 -7.28 -13.88 15.15
CA SER A 139 -8.63 -14.03 14.59
C SER A 139 -9.54 -14.91 15.45
N ARG A 140 -8.98 -15.94 16.11
CA ARG A 140 -9.74 -16.83 17.00
C ARG A 140 -10.04 -16.20 18.36
N ASN A 141 -9.22 -15.26 18.80
CA ASN A 141 -9.28 -14.70 20.16
C ASN A 141 -9.89 -13.29 20.20
N VAL A 142 -10.01 -12.61 19.05
CA VAL A 142 -10.60 -11.27 18.99
C VAL A 142 -12.12 -11.35 18.91
N ASP A 143 -12.80 -10.33 19.46
CA ASP A 143 -14.24 -10.20 19.47
C ASP A 143 -14.69 -8.88 18.83
N PRO A 144 -15.58 -8.87 17.82
CA PRO A 144 -16.11 -10.03 17.10
C PRO A 144 -15.02 -10.76 16.27
N PRO A 145 -15.24 -12.06 15.97
CA PRO A 145 -14.26 -12.87 15.25
C PRO A 145 -14.10 -12.40 13.79
N ILE A 146 -12.99 -12.82 13.19
CA ILE A 146 -12.69 -12.57 11.78
C ILE A 146 -12.92 -13.85 10.98
N GLU A 147 -13.67 -13.72 9.90
CA GLU A 147 -13.95 -14.79 8.94
C GLU A 147 -12.98 -14.72 7.77
N ALA A 148 -12.25 -15.81 7.50
CA ALA A 148 -11.50 -15.96 6.26
C ALA A 148 -12.45 -16.37 5.14
N VAL A 149 -12.58 -15.54 4.11
CA VAL A 149 -13.42 -15.81 2.94
C VAL A 149 -12.52 -16.11 1.75
N LYS A 150 -12.76 -17.26 1.13
CA LYS A 150 -11.99 -17.72 -0.02
C LYS A 150 -12.77 -17.55 -1.31
N PHE A 151 -12.07 -17.15 -2.35
CA PHE A 151 -12.60 -16.95 -3.69
C PHE A 151 -11.74 -17.71 -4.70
N ASN A 152 -12.32 -18.07 -5.84
CA ASN A 152 -11.56 -18.52 -7.00
C ASN A 152 -11.58 -17.42 -8.08
N TYR A 153 -10.41 -17.00 -8.51
CA TYR A 153 -10.25 -16.09 -9.63
C TYR A 153 -9.30 -16.72 -10.65
N ASN A 154 -9.84 -17.12 -11.81
CA ASN A 154 -9.08 -17.73 -12.90
C ASN A 154 -8.22 -18.92 -12.44
N GLY A 155 -8.78 -19.79 -11.58
CA GLY A 155 -8.08 -20.97 -11.06
C GLY A 155 -7.14 -20.68 -9.87
N THR A 156 -6.97 -19.43 -9.46
CA THR A 156 -6.18 -19.05 -8.29
C THR A 156 -7.10 -18.84 -7.09
N GLU A 157 -6.85 -19.53 -5.98
CA GLU A 157 -7.52 -19.25 -4.70
C GLU A 157 -6.95 -17.93 -4.15
N ILE A 158 -7.84 -17.03 -3.78
CA ILE A 158 -7.54 -15.77 -3.12
C ILE A 158 -8.32 -15.68 -1.82
N VAL A 159 -7.75 -15.01 -0.82
CA VAL A 159 -8.29 -14.93 0.54
C VAL A 159 -8.50 -13.50 0.94
N GLY A 160 -9.68 -13.19 1.48
CA GLY A 160 -9.97 -11.94 2.18
C GLY A 160 -10.46 -12.20 3.59
N TYR A 161 -10.50 -11.17 4.42
CA TYR A 161 -10.96 -11.26 5.81
C TYR A 161 -12.15 -10.35 6.05
N LEU A 162 -13.28 -10.97 6.40
CA LEU A 162 -14.51 -10.27 6.75
C LEU A 162 -14.64 -10.16 8.27
N ARG A 163 -14.91 -8.95 8.76
CA ARG A 163 -15.24 -8.72 10.16
C ARG A 163 -16.52 -7.92 10.27
N LYS A 164 -17.48 -8.41 11.08
CA LYS A 164 -18.82 -7.84 11.20
C LYS A 164 -19.05 -7.25 12.57
N PRO A 165 -19.77 -6.12 12.68
CA PRO A 165 -20.19 -5.57 13.97
C PRO A 165 -21.18 -6.50 14.64
N LYS A 166 -21.18 -6.53 15.98
CA LYS A 166 -22.20 -7.22 16.76
C LYS A 166 -23.55 -6.47 16.73
N GLY A 167 -24.65 -7.23 16.76
CA GLY A 167 -25.98 -6.65 16.88
C GLY A 167 -26.54 -6.02 15.61
N VAL A 168 -25.84 -6.08 14.48
CA VAL A 168 -26.30 -5.59 13.17
C VAL A 168 -26.48 -6.78 12.23
N ALA A 169 -27.72 -7.09 11.86
CA ALA A 169 -28.04 -8.28 11.07
C ALA A 169 -27.43 -8.24 9.65
N LYS A 170 -27.52 -7.08 8.98
CA LYS A 170 -27.00 -6.86 7.62
C LYS A 170 -26.22 -5.54 7.57
N PRO A 171 -24.99 -5.46 8.12
CA PRO A 171 -24.20 -4.25 8.08
C PRO A 171 -23.75 -3.94 6.65
N PRO A 172 -23.66 -2.65 6.27
CA PRO A 172 -22.99 -2.23 5.05
C PRO A 172 -21.50 -2.58 5.14
N VAL A 173 -20.80 -2.62 4.01
CA VAL A 173 -19.44 -3.12 3.94
C VAL A 173 -18.45 -2.07 3.44
N VAL A 174 -17.29 -2.00 4.07
CA VAL A 174 -16.12 -1.31 3.51
C VAL A 174 -15.13 -2.35 3.02
N ILE A 175 -14.77 -2.32 1.74
CA ILE A 175 -13.63 -3.09 1.23
C ILE A 175 -12.36 -2.26 1.48
N THR A 176 -11.40 -2.82 2.20
CA THR A 176 -10.13 -2.18 2.51
C THR A 176 -8.99 -2.87 1.75
N ILE A 177 -8.23 -2.11 0.96
CA ILE A 177 -7.20 -2.64 0.07
C ILE A 177 -5.83 -2.21 0.60
N GLY A 178 -4.92 -3.17 0.78
CA GLY A 178 -3.54 -2.91 1.17
C GLY A 178 -2.77 -2.12 0.10
N GLY A 179 -1.75 -1.37 0.52
CA GLY A 179 -0.77 -0.73 -0.38
C GLY A 179 0.36 -1.70 -0.76
N LEU A 180 1.46 -1.13 -1.28
CA LEU A 180 2.62 -1.89 -1.79
C LEU A 180 3.17 -2.91 -0.80
N ASP A 181 3.35 -2.51 0.45
CA ASP A 181 3.98 -3.28 1.53
C ASP A 181 3.02 -3.59 2.69
N GLY A 182 1.78 -3.06 2.65
CA GLY A 182 0.70 -3.46 3.55
C GLY A 182 0.12 -4.83 3.18
N ARG A 183 -0.46 -5.50 4.17
CA ARG A 183 -1.16 -6.78 3.97
C ARG A 183 -2.56 -6.69 4.59
N LYS A 184 -3.48 -7.53 4.09
CA LYS A 184 -4.86 -7.58 4.58
C LYS A 184 -4.97 -7.91 6.07
N GLU A 185 -3.99 -8.60 6.64
CA GLU A 185 -3.89 -8.90 8.06
C GLU A 185 -3.85 -7.59 8.87
N ASP A 186 -2.97 -6.65 8.50
CA ASP A 186 -2.91 -5.32 9.10
C ASP A 186 -4.23 -4.56 8.97
N GLY A 187 -4.81 -4.59 7.76
CA GLY A 187 -6.11 -3.96 7.47
C GLY A 187 -7.22 -4.52 8.36
N SER A 188 -7.20 -5.82 8.63
CA SER A 188 -8.19 -6.50 9.46
C SER A 188 -8.16 -6.09 10.93
N ILE A 189 -7.04 -5.57 11.41
CA ILE A 189 -6.88 -5.06 12.78
C ILE A 189 -7.16 -3.56 12.84
N ARG A 190 -6.53 -2.78 11.98
CA ARG A 190 -6.57 -1.30 12.01
C ARG A 190 -7.92 -0.71 11.69
N ASN A 191 -8.76 -1.41 10.93
CA ASN A 191 -10.09 -0.94 10.53
C ASN A 191 -11.21 -1.25 11.55
N ALA A 192 -10.88 -1.72 12.76
CA ALA A 192 -11.86 -2.10 13.77
C ALA A 192 -12.83 -0.96 14.17
N ALA A 193 -12.44 0.31 14.00
CA ALA A 193 -13.31 1.46 14.27
C ALA A 193 -14.60 1.47 13.43
N TYR A 194 -14.64 0.85 12.26
CA TYR A 194 -15.86 0.67 11.47
C TYR A 194 -16.91 -0.13 12.22
N LEU A 195 -16.51 -1.14 13.00
CA LEU A 195 -17.42 -2.00 13.76
C LEU A 195 -18.26 -1.19 14.76
N ALA A 196 -17.63 -0.21 15.44
CA ALA A 196 -18.31 0.68 16.39
C ALA A 196 -19.35 1.58 15.71
N LYS A 197 -19.30 1.72 14.39
CA LYS A 197 -20.24 2.46 13.56
C LYS A 197 -21.29 1.56 12.87
N GLY A 198 -21.38 0.30 13.27
CA GLY A 198 -22.30 -0.67 12.65
C GLY A 198 -21.94 -1.06 11.22
N VAL A 199 -20.69 -0.88 10.83
CA VAL A 199 -20.19 -1.17 9.49
C VAL A 199 -19.27 -2.39 9.52
N ALA A 200 -19.49 -3.36 8.64
CA ALA A 200 -18.55 -4.46 8.39
C ALA A 200 -17.42 -3.98 7.52
N PHE A 201 -16.26 -4.62 7.62
CA PHE A 201 -15.19 -4.39 6.66
C PHE A 201 -14.64 -5.71 6.12
N PHE A 202 -14.20 -5.66 4.88
CA PHE A 202 -13.57 -6.76 4.15
C PHE A 202 -12.17 -6.34 3.75
N ALA A 203 -11.16 -6.93 4.41
CA ALA A 203 -9.76 -6.63 4.11
C ALA A 203 -9.22 -7.56 3.02
N PHE A 204 -8.53 -6.96 2.04
CA PHE A 204 -8.06 -7.67 0.86
C PHE A 204 -6.66 -7.19 0.45
N ASP A 205 -5.78 -8.13 0.03
CA ASP A 205 -4.50 -7.77 -0.56
C ASP A 205 -4.70 -7.25 -1.99
N MET A 206 -3.97 -6.21 -2.37
CA MET A 206 -3.96 -5.82 -3.77
C MET A 206 -3.31 -6.89 -4.67
N PRO A 207 -3.62 -6.95 -5.97
CA PRO A 207 -2.90 -7.80 -6.91
C PRO A 207 -1.37 -7.66 -6.77
N GLY A 208 -0.66 -8.77 -6.82
CA GLY A 208 0.80 -8.82 -6.71
C GLY A 208 1.35 -8.79 -5.29
N THR A 209 0.51 -8.76 -4.25
CA THR A 209 0.95 -8.78 -2.86
C THR A 209 0.29 -9.86 -2.03
N GLY A 210 0.93 -10.22 -0.91
CA GLY A 210 0.40 -11.14 0.07
C GLY A 210 -0.07 -12.47 -0.51
N GLN A 211 -1.32 -12.83 -0.24
CA GLN A 211 -1.94 -14.05 -0.78
C GLN A 211 -2.71 -13.82 -2.09
N THR A 212 -2.78 -12.58 -2.60
CA THR A 212 -3.37 -12.27 -3.91
C THR A 212 -2.27 -12.29 -4.99
N ARG A 213 -1.83 -13.49 -5.35
CA ARG A 213 -0.74 -13.73 -6.32
C ARG A 213 -1.19 -13.57 -7.77
N ILE A 214 -1.84 -12.45 -8.06
CA ILE A 214 -2.29 -12.06 -9.39
C ILE A 214 -1.39 -10.94 -9.87
N LYS A 215 -0.84 -11.06 -11.07
CA LYS A 215 0.02 -10.02 -11.64
C LYS A 215 -0.72 -8.67 -11.73
N ILE A 216 -0.05 -7.59 -11.39
CA ILE A 216 -0.57 -6.24 -11.68
C ILE A 216 -0.46 -5.98 -13.18
N GLU A 217 -1.62 -5.87 -13.82
CA GLU A 217 -1.73 -5.53 -15.24
C GLU A 217 -3.10 -4.87 -15.50
N PRO A 218 -3.29 -4.22 -16.66
CA PRO A 218 -4.60 -3.76 -17.10
C PRO A 218 -5.61 -4.92 -17.08
N GLY A 219 -6.70 -4.76 -16.29
CA GLY A 219 -7.71 -5.81 -16.12
C GLY A 219 -7.61 -6.59 -14.80
N ALA A 220 -6.52 -6.44 -14.02
CA ALA A 220 -6.42 -7.06 -12.69
C ALA A 220 -7.48 -6.56 -11.69
N ASP A 221 -8.14 -5.42 -11.96
CA ASP A 221 -9.31 -4.91 -11.23
C ASP A 221 -10.46 -5.92 -11.18
N LYS A 222 -10.56 -6.86 -12.14
CA LYS A 222 -11.62 -7.87 -12.17
C LYS A 222 -11.62 -8.83 -10.96
N VAL A 223 -10.51 -8.95 -10.26
CA VAL A 223 -10.50 -9.70 -8.99
C VAL A 223 -11.45 -9.10 -7.96
N TYR A 224 -11.59 -7.77 -7.95
CA TYR A 224 -12.53 -7.09 -7.05
C TYR A 224 -13.98 -7.25 -7.47
N SER A 225 -14.27 -7.43 -8.77
CA SER A 225 -15.61 -7.78 -9.25
C SER A 225 -16.08 -9.10 -8.62
N VAL A 226 -15.18 -10.11 -8.53
CA VAL A 226 -15.48 -11.39 -7.87
C VAL A 226 -15.76 -11.21 -6.37
N VAL A 227 -14.99 -10.34 -5.70
CA VAL A 227 -15.24 -10.00 -4.27
C VAL A 227 -16.61 -9.35 -4.10
N LEU A 228 -16.94 -8.36 -4.94
CA LEU A 228 -18.24 -7.69 -4.91
C LEU A 228 -19.40 -8.65 -5.20
N ASP A 229 -19.24 -9.58 -6.16
CA ASP A 229 -20.23 -10.61 -6.46
C ASP A 229 -20.48 -11.54 -5.26
N ALA A 230 -19.42 -11.92 -4.58
CA ALA A 230 -19.52 -12.78 -3.41
C ALA A 230 -20.18 -12.06 -2.23
N LEU A 231 -19.82 -10.80 -1.96
CA LEU A 231 -20.46 -10.00 -0.92
C LEU A 231 -21.95 -9.76 -1.21
N ALA A 232 -22.31 -9.53 -2.47
CA ALA A 232 -23.70 -9.31 -2.89
C ALA A 232 -24.60 -10.56 -2.69
N LYS A 233 -24.03 -11.75 -2.67
CA LYS A 233 -24.73 -13.04 -2.44
C LYS A 233 -24.87 -13.41 -0.97
N ARG A 234 -24.23 -12.68 -0.07
CA ARG A 234 -24.29 -12.97 1.38
C ARG A 234 -25.59 -12.48 2.00
N ASP A 235 -26.13 -13.24 2.94
CA ASP A 235 -27.31 -12.87 3.71
C ASP A 235 -26.98 -12.10 4.99
N ASP A 236 -25.73 -12.14 5.43
CA ASP A 236 -25.27 -11.62 6.70
C ASP A 236 -24.50 -10.28 6.59
N VAL A 237 -24.46 -9.69 5.40
CA VAL A 237 -23.99 -8.32 5.12
C VAL A 237 -24.87 -7.67 4.04
N ASP A 238 -24.92 -6.36 3.98
CA ASP A 238 -25.54 -5.63 2.88
C ASP A 238 -24.50 -5.36 1.78
N GLY A 239 -24.27 -6.37 0.95
CA GLY A 239 -23.31 -6.32 -0.16
C GLY A 239 -23.70 -5.39 -1.31
N LYS A 240 -24.84 -4.67 -1.21
CA LYS A 240 -25.24 -3.59 -2.14
C LYS A 240 -24.89 -2.20 -1.60
N ARG A 241 -24.53 -2.09 -0.32
CA ARG A 241 -24.06 -0.86 0.31
C ARG A 241 -22.57 -0.99 0.58
N VAL A 242 -21.77 -0.74 -0.46
CA VAL A 242 -20.32 -0.92 -0.42
C VAL A 242 -19.59 0.39 -0.69
N VAL A 243 -18.57 0.67 0.12
CA VAL A 243 -17.54 1.69 -0.12
C VAL A 243 -16.20 0.97 -0.21
N VAL A 244 -15.32 1.41 -1.12
CA VAL A 244 -13.95 0.90 -1.21
C VAL A 244 -12.97 1.94 -0.67
N THR A 245 -11.92 1.50 0.02
CA THR A 245 -10.82 2.37 0.47
C THR A 245 -9.51 1.62 0.42
N GLY A 246 -8.42 2.33 0.14
CA GLY A 246 -7.08 1.75 0.18
C GLY A 246 -6.02 2.83 0.12
N GLY A 247 -4.97 2.72 0.91
CA GLY A 247 -3.89 3.70 0.94
C GLY A 247 -2.81 3.44 -0.12
N SER A 248 -2.19 4.50 -0.65
CA SER A 248 -1.08 4.39 -1.61
C SER A 248 -1.49 3.56 -2.84
N TRP A 249 -0.80 2.46 -3.15
CA TRP A 249 -1.22 1.56 -4.22
C TRP A 249 -2.66 1.03 -4.07
N GLY A 250 -3.12 0.82 -2.84
CA GLY A 250 -4.54 0.51 -2.59
C GLY A 250 -5.47 1.65 -3.01
N GLY A 251 -5.00 2.90 -2.91
CA GLY A 251 -5.70 4.08 -3.43
C GLY A 251 -5.82 4.09 -4.95
N HIS A 252 -4.81 3.58 -5.69
CA HIS A 252 -4.95 3.35 -7.13
C HIS A 252 -6.14 2.43 -7.45
N TRP A 253 -6.21 1.30 -6.74
CA TRP A 253 -7.32 0.36 -6.95
C TRP A 253 -8.65 0.96 -6.52
N SER A 254 -8.70 1.73 -5.43
CA SER A 254 -9.93 2.45 -5.02
C SER A 254 -10.40 3.44 -6.09
N ALA A 255 -9.47 4.23 -6.65
CA ALA A 255 -9.78 5.15 -7.75
C ALA A 255 -10.23 4.40 -9.01
N HIS A 256 -9.53 3.32 -9.37
CA HIS A 256 -9.89 2.51 -10.54
C HIS A 256 -11.30 1.91 -10.39
N LEU A 257 -11.60 1.31 -9.24
CA LEU A 257 -12.90 0.70 -8.96
C LEU A 257 -14.04 1.72 -8.93
N ALA A 258 -13.77 2.97 -8.51
CA ALA A 258 -14.76 4.03 -8.60
C ALA A 258 -15.26 4.27 -10.02
N TYR A 259 -14.45 3.96 -11.04
CA TYR A 259 -14.86 3.99 -12.45
C TYR A 259 -15.40 2.64 -12.94
N SER A 260 -14.65 1.56 -12.73
CA SER A 260 -14.99 0.25 -13.30
C SER A 260 -16.19 -0.43 -12.62
N GLU A 261 -16.48 -0.10 -11.36
CA GLU A 261 -17.57 -0.66 -10.55
C GLU A 261 -18.54 0.43 -10.03
N LYS A 262 -18.65 1.54 -10.77
CA LYS A 262 -19.37 2.75 -10.30
C LYS A 262 -20.81 2.49 -9.85
N ASP A 263 -21.51 1.58 -10.53
CA ASP A 263 -22.92 1.27 -10.25
C ASP A 263 -23.11 0.33 -9.04
N ARG A 264 -22.00 -0.21 -8.52
CA ARG A 264 -21.97 -1.15 -7.38
C ARG A 264 -21.43 -0.50 -6.11
N LEU A 265 -20.78 0.68 -6.22
CA LEU A 265 -20.14 1.36 -5.11
C LEU A 265 -20.89 2.63 -4.72
N LEU A 266 -21.14 2.80 -3.43
CA LEU A 266 -21.65 4.06 -2.88
C LEU A 266 -20.55 5.13 -2.79
N GLY A 267 -19.29 4.74 -2.91
CA GLY A 267 -18.16 5.65 -2.97
C GLY A 267 -16.81 4.96 -2.86
N ALA A 268 -15.76 5.75 -3.06
CA ALA A 268 -14.37 5.33 -2.93
C ALA A 268 -13.55 6.37 -2.17
N VAL A 269 -12.64 5.92 -1.30
CA VAL A 269 -11.66 6.79 -0.64
C VAL A 269 -10.28 6.50 -1.22
N VAL A 270 -9.56 7.55 -1.62
CA VAL A 270 -8.31 7.48 -2.37
C VAL A 270 -7.18 8.21 -1.61
N PRO A 271 -6.63 7.63 -0.53
CA PRO A 271 -5.52 8.22 0.20
C PRO A 271 -4.19 7.97 -0.53
N GLY A 272 -3.59 9.03 -1.09
CA GLY A 272 -2.29 8.96 -1.78
C GLY A 272 -2.28 7.98 -2.95
N GLY A 273 -3.40 7.88 -3.69
CA GLY A 273 -3.53 6.90 -4.78
C GLY A 273 -2.84 7.32 -6.06
N PRO A 274 -1.97 6.48 -6.66
CA PRO A 274 -1.45 6.67 -8.01
C PRO A 274 -2.54 6.74 -9.08
N VAL A 275 -2.43 7.67 -10.03
CA VAL A 275 -3.42 7.85 -11.11
C VAL A 275 -2.79 7.87 -12.49
N HIS A 276 -1.81 8.76 -12.71
CA HIS A 276 -1.15 8.96 -13.99
C HIS A 276 0.32 9.37 -13.83
N ASN A 277 0.56 10.54 -13.21
CA ASN A 277 1.91 11.10 -13.10
C ASN A 277 2.85 10.18 -12.32
N TYR A 278 2.33 9.50 -11.30
CA TYR A 278 3.07 8.47 -10.57
C TYR A 278 3.65 7.39 -11.50
N PHE A 279 2.91 7.00 -12.55
CA PHE A 279 3.30 5.91 -13.45
C PHE A 279 4.30 6.34 -14.53
N GLN A 280 4.57 7.65 -14.64
CA GLN A 280 5.49 8.16 -15.66
C GLN A 280 6.95 7.97 -15.24
N PRO A 281 7.85 7.66 -16.21
CA PRO A 281 9.27 7.43 -15.95
C PRO A 281 9.95 8.57 -15.17
N GLU A 282 9.61 9.81 -15.45
CA GLU A 282 10.20 11.01 -14.83
C GLU A 282 9.91 11.03 -13.33
N TRP A 283 8.65 10.78 -12.94
CA TRP A 283 8.31 10.73 -11.52
C TRP A 283 8.94 9.53 -10.82
N GLN A 284 8.92 8.35 -11.46
CA GLN A 284 9.52 7.14 -10.87
C GLN A 284 11.01 7.34 -10.61
N LYS A 285 11.75 7.91 -11.56
CA LYS A 285 13.16 8.27 -11.36
C LYS A 285 13.36 9.20 -10.18
N LYS A 286 12.54 10.26 -10.07
CA LYS A 286 12.57 11.21 -8.96
C LYS A 286 12.27 10.52 -7.61
N ALA A 287 11.20 9.73 -7.54
CA ALA A 287 10.78 9.06 -6.30
C ALA A 287 11.81 8.02 -5.83
N LEU A 288 12.41 7.26 -6.75
CA LEU A 288 13.47 6.30 -6.44
C LEU A 288 14.77 6.97 -5.97
N GLY A 289 14.98 8.25 -6.30
CA GLY A 289 16.08 9.08 -5.81
C GLY A 289 15.90 9.60 -4.38
N THR A 290 14.73 9.38 -3.74
CA THR A 290 14.45 9.84 -2.37
C THR A 290 14.80 8.77 -1.33
N ARG A 291 15.00 9.21 -0.08
CA ARG A 291 15.26 8.32 1.07
C ARG A 291 14.07 8.26 2.05
N GLU A 292 12.85 8.66 1.62
CA GLU A 292 11.65 8.57 2.47
C GLU A 292 11.32 7.12 2.79
N TYR A 293 11.35 6.24 1.77
CA TYR A 293 11.18 4.80 1.99
C TYR A 293 12.41 4.23 2.72
N LEU A 294 12.19 3.26 3.58
CA LEU A 294 13.24 2.78 4.47
C LEU A 294 14.39 2.12 3.69
N PHE A 295 14.08 1.15 2.85
CA PHE A 295 14.99 0.49 1.88
C PHE A 295 14.19 -0.37 0.89
N GLY A 296 14.80 -0.73 -0.24
CA GLY A 296 14.20 -1.69 -1.19
C GLY A 296 12.98 -1.17 -1.97
N LEU A 297 12.87 0.15 -2.19
CA LEU A 297 11.70 0.74 -2.89
C LEU A 297 11.60 0.27 -4.33
N PHE A 298 12.73 0.24 -5.05
CA PHE A 298 12.75 -0.23 -6.43
C PHE A 298 12.31 -1.70 -6.51
N GLU A 299 12.92 -2.56 -5.70
CA GLU A 299 12.63 -3.99 -5.63
C GLU A 299 11.15 -4.24 -5.32
N ALA A 300 10.59 -3.51 -4.34
CA ALA A 300 9.18 -3.62 -3.97
C ALA A 300 8.24 -3.21 -5.12
N ARG A 301 8.55 -2.10 -5.80
CA ARG A 301 7.74 -1.62 -6.93
C ARG A 301 7.88 -2.50 -8.17
N ALA A 302 9.08 -3.01 -8.45
CA ALA A 302 9.35 -3.89 -9.59
C ALA A 302 8.69 -5.26 -9.43
N ALA A 303 8.69 -5.80 -8.20
CA ALA A 303 8.12 -7.11 -7.89
C ALA A 303 6.63 -7.20 -8.21
N VAL A 304 5.83 -6.16 -7.92
CA VAL A 304 4.38 -6.18 -8.21
C VAL A 304 4.06 -6.17 -9.69
N TYR A 305 4.98 -5.69 -10.53
CA TYR A 305 4.89 -5.79 -12.00
C TYR A 305 5.49 -7.09 -12.54
N GLY A 306 6.21 -7.85 -11.70
CA GLY A 306 6.93 -9.03 -12.13
C GLY A 306 8.13 -8.73 -13.05
N VAL A 307 8.75 -7.55 -12.91
CA VAL A 307 9.93 -7.11 -13.65
C VAL A 307 11.17 -7.03 -12.77
N LYS A 308 12.37 -7.05 -13.36
CA LYS A 308 13.62 -7.09 -12.60
C LYS A 308 14.57 -5.93 -12.90
N THR A 309 14.43 -5.29 -14.06
CA THR A 309 15.30 -4.19 -14.47
C THR A 309 14.62 -2.84 -14.31
N LEU A 310 15.41 -1.78 -14.13
CA LEU A 310 14.89 -0.43 -14.06
C LEU A 310 14.19 -0.03 -15.35
N ASP A 311 14.75 -0.40 -16.50
CA ASP A 311 14.17 -0.07 -17.80
C ASP A 311 12.82 -0.75 -18.02
N ASP A 312 12.68 -2.05 -17.68
CA ASP A 312 11.40 -2.76 -17.74
C ASP A 312 10.37 -2.14 -16.78
N PHE A 313 10.81 -1.75 -15.59
CA PHE A 313 9.96 -1.11 -14.60
C PHE A 313 9.43 0.24 -15.11
N LEU A 314 10.30 1.08 -15.65
CA LEU A 314 9.92 2.38 -16.21
C LEU A 314 9.01 2.23 -17.45
N ALA A 315 9.25 1.23 -18.28
CA ALA A 315 8.42 0.93 -19.45
C ALA A 315 7.04 0.33 -19.07
N TYR A 316 6.95 -0.34 -17.92
CA TYR A 316 5.71 -0.98 -17.49
C TYR A 316 4.72 0.02 -16.87
N GLY A 317 5.20 0.94 -16.06
CA GLY A 317 4.37 1.87 -15.29
C GLY A 317 3.25 2.55 -16.08
N PRO A 318 3.53 3.17 -17.23
CA PRO A 318 2.51 3.89 -18.03
C PRO A 318 1.28 3.05 -18.41
N LYS A 319 1.40 1.72 -18.49
CA LYS A 319 0.27 0.81 -18.78
C LYS A 319 -0.81 0.84 -17.69
N MET A 320 -0.46 1.27 -16.48
CA MET A 320 -1.38 1.36 -15.35
C MET A 320 -2.08 2.71 -15.22
N SER A 321 -1.69 3.70 -16.01
CA SER A 321 -2.28 5.04 -15.99
C SER A 321 -3.79 5.02 -16.25
N LEU A 322 -4.58 5.54 -15.31
CA LEU A 322 -6.03 5.67 -15.48
C LEU A 322 -6.37 6.71 -16.53
N LYS A 323 -5.54 7.75 -16.71
CA LYS A 323 -5.69 8.76 -17.76
C LYS A 323 -5.51 8.14 -19.14
N ASP A 324 -4.36 7.48 -19.38
CA ASP A 324 -4.03 6.93 -20.70
C ASP A 324 -4.96 5.78 -21.10
N ARG A 325 -5.60 5.14 -20.10
CA ARG A 325 -6.64 4.13 -20.30
C ARG A 325 -8.04 4.73 -20.46
N GLY A 326 -8.20 6.06 -20.50
CA GLY A 326 -9.45 6.76 -20.74
C GLY A 326 -10.49 6.61 -19.63
N PHE A 327 -10.05 6.48 -18.36
CA PHE A 327 -11.00 6.41 -17.23
C PHE A 327 -11.47 7.77 -16.76
N LEU A 328 -10.62 8.81 -16.85
CA LEU A 328 -10.89 10.08 -16.15
C LEU A 328 -12.12 10.82 -16.71
N GLU A 329 -12.47 10.63 -17.97
CA GLU A 329 -13.64 11.24 -18.60
C GLU A 329 -14.93 10.42 -18.42
N LYS A 330 -14.82 9.22 -17.80
CA LYS A 330 -15.98 8.37 -17.54
C LYS A 330 -16.69 8.78 -16.26
N PRO A 331 -18.01 8.52 -16.14
CA PRO A 331 -18.71 8.65 -14.88
C PRO A 331 -18.10 7.77 -13.80
N SER A 332 -18.08 8.24 -12.56
CA SER A 332 -17.51 7.52 -11.42
C SER A 332 -18.46 7.45 -10.23
N ALA A 333 -18.25 6.49 -9.34
CA ALA A 333 -18.80 6.58 -7.99
C ALA A 333 -18.20 7.81 -7.27
N PRO A 334 -18.91 8.38 -6.28
CA PRO A 334 -18.39 9.49 -5.48
C PRO A 334 -17.03 9.17 -4.84
N MET A 335 -16.11 10.13 -4.85
CA MET A 335 -14.75 9.94 -4.30
C MET A 335 -14.41 10.96 -3.22
N LEU A 336 -13.70 10.49 -2.19
CA LEU A 336 -12.92 11.32 -1.28
C LEU A 336 -11.44 11.14 -1.60
N LEU A 337 -10.77 12.20 -2.00
CA LEU A 337 -9.35 12.22 -2.31
C LEU A 337 -8.58 12.78 -1.09
N VAL A 338 -7.55 12.05 -0.63
CA VAL A 338 -6.78 12.44 0.56
C VAL A 338 -5.30 12.39 0.22
N ASN A 339 -4.56 13.49 0.38
CA ASN A 339 -3.10 13.45 0.25
C ASN A 339 -2.41 14.66 0.93
N GLY A 340 -1.09 14.64 0.98
CA GLY A 340 -0.25 15.74 1.38
C GLY A 340 0.35 16.47 0.19
N ARG A 341 0.48 17.79 0.31
CA ARG A 341 1.11 18.63 -0.74
C ARG A 341 2.57 18.22 -1.03
N ASN A 342 3.27 17.72 0.01
CA ASN A 342 4.70 17.40 -0.04
C ASN A 342 4.95 15.89 -0.22
N ASP A 343 3.99 15.16 -0.80
CA ASP A 343 4.14 13.73 -1.04
C ASP A 343 5.26 13.47 -2.05
N THR A 344 6.30 12.73 -1.62
CA THR A 344 7.44 12.33 -2.46
C THR A 344 7.25 10.94 -3.07
N GLN A 345 6.23 10.20 -2.65
CA GLN A 345 5.94 8.86 -3.16
C GLN A 345 4.91 8.88 -4.29
N VAL A 346 3.84 9.64 -4.12
CA VAL A 346 2.77 9.82 -5.13
C VAL A 346 2.55 11.32 -5.33
N PRO A 347 2.73 11.86 -6.55
CA PRO A 347 2.66 13.29 -6.77
C PRO A 347 1.26 13.83 -6.44
N ILE A 348 1.21 15.00 -5.81
CA ILE A 348 -0.07 15.68 -5.54
C ILE A 348 -0.84 15.99 -6.83
N ASP A 349 -0.12 16.09 -7.95
CA ASP A 349 -0.70 16.26 -9.29
C ASP A 349 -1.67 15.14 -9.67
N ASP A 350 -1.49 13.93 -9.15
CA ASP A 350 -2.42 12.81 -9.37
C ASP A 350 -3.77 13.04 -8.68
N LEU A 351 -3.77 13.60 -7.47
CA LEU A 351 -4.99 14.03 -6.81
C LEU A 351 -5.67 15.18 -7.57
N GLN A 352 -4.90 16.18 -7.98
CA GLN A 352 -5.41 17.32 -8.75
C GLN A 352 -5.99 16.88 -10.10
N LEU A 353 -5.36 15.90 -10.74
CA LEU A 353 -5.84 15.32 -11.98
C LEU A 353 -7.23 14.66 -11.80
N LEU A 354 -7.45 13.93 -10.71
CA LEU A 354 -8.78 13.38 -10.40
C LEU A 354 -9.81 14.48 -10.10
N LEU A 355 -9.44 15.54 -9.38
CA LEU A 355 -10.33 16.67 -9.07
C LEU A 355 -10.79 17.41 -10.32
N ASN A 356 -9.92 17.57 -11.30
CA ASN A 356 -10.16 18.38 -12.48
C ASN A 356 -10.85 17.62 -13.62
N ASN A 357 -11.16 16.32 -13.46
CA ASN A 357 -11.74 15.50 -14.52
C ASN A 357 -12.93 14.67 -14.01
N GLY A 358 -13.92 14.46 -14.88
CA GLY A 358 -15.11 13.66 -14.62
C GLY A 358 -16.04 14.28 -13.56
N ASP A 359 -16.77 13.45 -12.82
CA ASP A 359 -17.75 13.87 -11.83
C ASP A 359 -17.13 14.63 -10.63
N PRO A 360 -17.89 15.50 -9.95
CA PRO A 360 -17.43 16.22 -8.75
C PRO A 360 -16.93 15.30 -7.64
N LYS A 361 -15.84 15.68 -6.98
CA LYS A 361 -15.17 14.91 -5.92
C LYS A 361 -14.92 15.78 -4.69
N GLU A 362 -14.89 15.15 -3.51
CA GLU A 362 -14.41 15.79 -2.28
C GLU A 362 -12.90 15.59 -2.16
N ALA A 363 -12.18 16.58 -1.65
CA ALA A 363 -10.75 16.46 -1.38
C ALA A 363 -10.37 16.99 0.00
N TRP A 364 -9.42 16.30 0.62
CA TRP A 364 -8.73 16.76 1.81
C TRP A 364 -7.23 16.74 1.53
N VAL A 365 -6.61 17.92 1.55
CA VAL A 365 -5.17 18.07 1.29
C VAL A 365 -4.52 18.69 2.51
N ASN A 366 -3.50 18.00 3.08
CA ASN A 366 -2.67 18.58 4.11
C ASN A 366 -1.54 19.42 3.48
N PRO A 367 -1.51 20.75 3.67
CA PRO A 367 -0.47 21.60 3.06
C PRO A 367 0.95 21.28 3.52
N GLN A 368 1.10 20.71 4.72
CA GLN A 368 2.38 20.32 5.30
C GLN A 368 2.64 18.81 5.23
N GLY A 369 1.64 18.03 4.79
CA GLY A 369 1.68 16.57 4.77
C GLY A 369 2.56 16.01 3.66
N GLY A 370 3.21 14.90 3.97
CA GLY A 370 3.83 13.98 3.01
C GLY A 370 2.83 12.95 2.49
N HIS A 371 3.31 11.75 2.19
CA HIS A 371 2.51 10.67 1.63
C HIS A 371 1.24 10.39 2.43
N MET A 372 0.09 10.33 1.74
CA MET A 372 -1.25 10.16 2.33
C MET A 372 -1.67 11.28 3.31
N GLY A 373 -1.01 12.44 3.28
CA GLY A 373 -1.31 13.58 4.15
C GLY A 373 -0.62 13.58 5.50
N ARG A 374 0.24 12.61 5.79
CA ARG A 374 0.87 12.41 7.11
C ARG A 374 1.87 13.51 7.48
N THR A 375 1.91 13.81 8.78
CA THR A 375 2.99 14.51 9.46
C THR A 375 3.33 13.77 10.77
N ALA A 376 4.32 14.23 11.50
CA ALA A 376 4.64 13.67 12.83
C ALA A 376 3.47 13.82 13.83
N GLN A 377 2.67 14.88 13.71
CA GLN A 377 1.53 15.17 14.60
C GLN A 377 0.20 14.63 14.09
N LEU A 378 0.09 14.41 12.78
CA LEU A 378 -1.11 13.94 12.10
C LEU A 378 -0.81 12.59 11.44
N THR A 379 -1.00 11.53 12.22
CA THR A 379 -0.72 10.14 11.81
C THR A 379 -1.81 9.58 10.88
N ASP A 380 -1.54 8.45 10.23
CA ASP A 380 -2.54 7.71 9.44
C ASP A 380 -3.82 7.43 10.24
N GLN A 381 -3.68 7.01 11.51
CA GLN A 381 -4.82 6.73 12.37
C GLN A 381 -5.67 7.97 12.60
N LYS A 382 -5.04 9.11 12.84
CA LYS A 382 -5.75 10.36 13.08
C LYS A 382 -6.47 10.87 11.82
N ILE A 383 -5.83 10.76 10.65
CA ILE A 383 -6.47 11.08 9.36
C ILE A 383 -7.65 10.12 9.10
N PHE A 384 -7.45 8.84 9.35
CA PHE A 384 -8.52 7.86 9.24
C PHE A 384 -9.73 8.23 10.11
N GLU A 385 -9.51 8.49 11.40
CA GLU A 385 -10.58 8.80 12.36
C GLU A 385 -11.31 10.12 12.07
N THR A 386 -10.58 11.14 11.62
CA THR A 386 -11.13 12.49 11.48
C THR A 386 -11.61 12.84 10.06
N VAL A 387 -11.14 12.15 9.04
CA VAL A 387 -11.42 12.44 7.62
C VAL A 387 -12.11 11.26 6.95
N VAL A 388 -11.48 10.08 6.97
CA VAL A 388 -11.95 8.92 6.19
C VAL A 388 -13.19 8.28 6.82
N LEU A 389 -13.13 7.91 8.10
CA LEU A 389 -14.22 7.22 8.80
C LEU A 389 -15.56 8.01 8.76
N PRO A 390 -15.60 9.33 9.07
CA PRO A 390 -16.84 10.10 8.99
C PRO A 390 -17.42 10.14 7.58
N TRP A 391 -16.60 10.27 6.56
CA TRP A 391 -17.05 10.27 5.17
C TRP A 391 -17.65 8.93 4.77
N VAL A 392 -16.96 7.84 5.08
CA VAL A 392 -17.42 6.48 4.78
C VAL A 392 -18.73 6.16 5.47
N VAL A 393 -18.85 6.47 6.77
CA VAL A 393 -20.07 6.26 7.57
C VAL A 393 -21.25 7.03 6.97
N ARG A 394 -21.05 8.30 6.61
CA ARG A 394 -22.07 9.13 5.93
C ARG A 394 -22.49 8.52 4.59
N ARG A 395 -21.54 8.06 3.76
CA ARG A 395 -21.83 7.47 2.44
C ARG A 395 -22.59 6.15 2.56
N LEU A 396 -22.28 5.36 3.56
CA LEU A 396 -22.99 4.10 3.83
C LEU A 396 -24.34 4.31 4.54
N GLY A 397 -24.71 5.55 4.93
CA GLY A 397 -25.93 5.81 5.71
C GLY A 397 -25.93 5.05 7.04
N ALA A 398 -24.76 4.84 7.65
CA ALA A 398 -24.61 4.26 8.97
C ALA A 398 -24.67 5.37 10.05
N SER A 399 -24.95 4.99 11.32
CA SER A 399 -25.02 5.97 12.41
C SER A 399 -23.63 6.50 12.76
N MET A 400 -23.51 7.83 12.91
CA MET A 400 -22.25 8.46 13.33
C MET A 400 -21.95 8.23 14.80
#